data_00dde88b129f7b1876037bd85f1df201
#
_entry.id   00dde88b129f7b1876037bd85f1df201
#
_cell.length_a   1.000
_cell.length_b   1.000
_cell.length_c   1.000
_cell.angle_alpha   90.00
_cell.angle_beta   90.00
_cell.angle_gamma   90.00
#
_symmetry.space_group_name_H-M   'P 1'
#
loop_
_entity.id
_entity.type
_entity.pdbx_description
1 polymer ?
#
loop_
_entity_poly.entity_id
_entity_poly.type
_entity_poly.pdbx_seq_one_letter_code
_entity_poly.pdbx_strand_id
1 'polypeptide(L)'
;MLAAVCAVLFFVNGVLQLLLALGLPLGRFVLGGAYTVSPLLLRPVNLALFLAWFGCALAYLRYGSLLRRPLRERTARSIVYVSTLWLFIASVFNLFITTSDFERYVTGTLSTVACVLSMCLIWRRDRFQLCPCRISPHR
;
A
#
# COMPACT_ATOMS: atom_id res chain seq x y z
N MET A 1 -14.59 2.41 5.59
CA MET A 1 -13.60 3.44 5.97
C MET A 1 -12.16 2.91 5.93
N LEU A 2 -11.77 1.82 6.60
CA LEU A 2 -10.38 1.31 6.61
C LEU A 2 -9.78 1.11 5.21
N ALA A 3 -10.53 0.50 4.28
CA ALA A 3 -10.06 0.28 2.91
C ALA A 3 -9.79 1.59 2.15
N ALA A 4 -10.59 2.63 2.39
CA ALA A 4 -10.37 3.95 1.79
C ALA A 4 -9.09 4.60 2.34
N VAL A 5 -8.85 4.52 3.65
CA VAL A 5 -7.63 5.05 4.27
C VAL A 5 -6.40 4.35 3.71
N CYS A 6 -6.40 3.00 3.65
CA CYS A 6 -5.31 2.26 3.03
C CYS A 6 -5.09 2.66 1.56
N ALA A 7 -6.18 2.78 0.78
CA ALA A 7 -6.09 3.17 -0.63
C ALA A 7 -5.48 4.58 -0.80
N VAL A 8 -5.84 5.54 0.06
CA VAL A 8 -5.25 6.88 0.06
C VAL A 8 -3.75 6.83 0.37
N LEU A 9 -3.32 6.05 1.37
CA LEU A 9 -1.90 5.89 1.69
C LEU A 9 -1.10 5.34 0.51
N PHE A 10 -1.62 4.30 -0.17
CA PHE A 10 -0.99 3.76 -1.36
C PHE A 10 -0.98 4.75 -2.52
N PHE A 11 -2.07 5.50 -2.72
CA PHE A 11 -2.17 6.51 -3.76
C PHE A 11 -1.16 7.64 -3.56
N VAL A 12 -1.06 8.18 -2.35
CA VAL A 12 -0.08 9.23 -1.99
C VAL A 12 1.35 8.75 -2.23
N ASN A 13 1.66 7.51 -1.84
CA ASN A 13 2.97 6.94 -2.11
C ASN A 13 3.22 6.76 -3.62
N GLY A 14 2.20 6.36 -4.38
CA GLY A 14 2.26 6.31 -5.84
C GLY A 14 2.55 7.68 -6.45
N VAL A 15 1.85 8.73 -6.01
CA VAL A 15 2.11 10.11 -6.48
C VAL A 15 3.56 10.52 -6.22
N LEU A 16 4.12 10.20 -5.05
CA LEU A 16 5.52 10.45 -4.76
C LEU A 16 6.44 9.76 -5.78
N GLN A 17 6.18 8.50 -6.12
CA GLN A 17 6.97 7.78 -7.14
C GLN A 17 6.84 8.42 -8.53
N LEU A 18 5.67 8.91 -8.89
CA LEU A 18 5.47 9.62 -10.15
C LEU A 18 6.29 10.93 -10.18
N LEU A 19 6.28 11.70 -9.09
CA LEU A 19 7.07 12.93 -8.99
C LEU A 19 8.58 12.65 -9.10
N LEU A 20 9.05 11.56 -8.51
CA LEU A 20 10.44 11.10 -8.65
C LEU A 20 10.77 10.68 -10.09
N ALA A 21 9.85 10.01 -10.77
CA ALA A 21 10.00 9.63 -12.18
C ALA A 21 10.09 10.87 -13.10
N LEU A 22 9.36 11.93 -12.77
CA LEU A 22 9.41 13.22 -13.47
C LEU A 22 10.69 14.02 -13.17
N GLY A 23 11.51 13.58 -12.20
CA GLY A 23 12.79 14.21 -11.89
C GLY A 23 12.72 15.34 -10.88
N LEU A 24 11.64 15.44 -10.09
CA LEU A 24 11.59 16.42 -8.99
C LEU A 24 12.65 16.10 -7.92
N PRO A 25 13.17 17.12 -7.21
CA PRO A 25 14.24 16.98 -6.21
C PRO A 25 13.72 16.41 -4.87
N LEU A 26 13.01 15.30 -4.95
CA LEU A 26 12.41 14.60 -3.81
C LEU A 26 13.20 13.33 -3.41
N GLY A 27 14.31 13.05 -4.11
CA GLY A 27 15.12 11.86 -3.88
C GLY A 27 15.68 11.73 -2.47
N ARG A 28 15.84 12.86 -1.76
CA ARG A 28 16.27 12.87 -0.33
C ARG A 28 15.28 12.17 0.63
N PHE A 29 14.04 11.94 0.19
CA PHE A 29 13.00 11.29 1.00
C PHE A 29 12.89 9.78 0.75
N VAL A 30 13.70 9.24 -0.17
CA VAL A 30 13.70 7.82 -0.54
C VAL A 30 15.13 7.31 -0.67
N LEU A 31 15.32 5.99 -0.58
CA LEU A 31 16.61 5.32 -0.72
C LEU A 31 17.69 5.88 0.20
N GLY A 32 17.35 6.16 1.46
CA GLY A 32 18.30 6.67 2.45
C GLY A 32 18.79 8.10 2.19
N GLY A 33 18.15 8.83 1.27
CA GLY A 33 18.56 10.19 0.91
C GLY A 33 19.82 10.26 0.04
N ALA A 34 20.22 9.14 -0.57
CA ALA A 34 21.45 9.03 -1.35
C ALA A 34 21.50 10.00 -2.57
N TYR A 35 20.33 10.45 -3.03
CA TYR A 35 20.23 11.33 -4.21
C TYR A 35 19.28 12.49 -3.93
N THR A 36 19.61 13.70 -4.36
CA THR A 36 18.69 14.84 -4.35
C THR A 36 17.65 14.75 -5.49
N VAL A 37 18.12 14.36 -6.67
CA VAL A 37 17.28 14.13 -7.86
C VAL A 37 17.43 12.67 -8.28
N SER A 38 16.34 12.01 -8.61
CA SER A 38 16.36 10.62 -9.07
C SER A 38 17.18 10.49 -10.37
N PRO A 39 18.24 9.64 -10.39
CA PRO A 39 19.02 9.38 -11.59
C PRO A 39 18.13 8.91 -12.75
N LEU A 40 18.52 9.22 -13.99
CA LEU A 40 17.74 8.88 -15.19
C LEU A 40 17.43 7.37 -15.25
N LEU A 41 18.38 6.54 -14.79
CA LEU A 41 18.24 5.08 -14.76
C LEU A 41 17.16 4.59 -13.80
N LEU A 42 16.86 5.33 -12.73
CA LEU A 42 15.84 4.97 -11.74
C LEU A 42 14.45 5.50 -12.08
N ARG A 43 14.31 6.40 -13.05
CA ARG A 43 13.01 6.97 -13.44
C ARG A 43 12.02 5.91 -13.94
N PRO A 44 12.40 4.97 -14.84
CA PRO A 44 11.48 3.90 -15.25
C PRO A 44 11.09 2.98 -14.09
N VAL A 45 12.00 2.75 -13.13
CA VAL A 45 11.68 1.99 -11.91
C VAL A 45 10.65 2.72 -11.07
N ASN A 46 10.80 4.03 -10.86
CA ASN A 46 9.84 4.85 -10.14
C ASN A 46 8.47 4.86 -10.83
N LEU A 47 8.45 4.89 -12.18
CA LEU A 47 7.19 4.80 -12.93
C LEU A 47 6.51 3.43 -12.74
N ALA A 48 7.27 2.35 -12.76
CA ALA A 48 6.75 1.01 -12.48
C ALA A 48 6.19 0.91 -11.05
N LEU A 49 6.88 1.49 -10.07
CA LEU A 49 6.43 1.57 -8.68
C LEU A 49 5.15 2.41 -8.54
N PHE A 50 5.04 3.53 -9.27
CA PHE A 50 3.79 4.30 -9.34
C PHE A 50 2.62 3.42 -9.77
N LEU A 51 2.77 2.67 -10.87
CA LEU A 51 1.72 1.78 -11.37
C LEU A 51 1.37 0.67 -10.36
N ALA A 52 2.39 0.11 -9.70
CA ALA A 52 2.19 -0.91 -8.67
C ALA A 52 1.41 -0.36 -7.46
N TRP A 53 1.77 0.82 -6.93
CA TRP A 53 1.08 1.45 -5.82
C TRP A 53 -0.34 1.88 -6.19
N PHE A 54 -0.55 2.38 -7.41
CA PHE A 54 -1.88 2.69 -7.92
C PHE A 54 -2.74 1.43 -8.03
N GLY A 55 -2.18 0.33 -8.54
CA GLY A 55 -2.84 -0.98 -8.56
C GLY A 55 -3.22 -1.49 -7.17
N CYS A 56 -2.34 -1.30 -6.17
CA CYS A 56 -2.66 -1.59 -4.77
C CYS A 56 -3.83 -0.75 -4.27
N ALA A 57 -3.83 0.58 -4.50
CA ALA A 57 -4.93 1.46 -4.10
C ALA A 57 -6.28 0.98 -4.66
N LEU A 58 -6.33 0.64 -5.96
CA LEU A 58 -7.53 0.08 -6.59
C LEU A 58 -7.95 -1.27 -5.98
N ALA A 59 -6.97 -2.14 -5.66
CA ALA A 59 -7.23 -3.42 -5.03
C ALA A 59 -7.84 -3.28 -3.64
N TYR A 60 -7.36 -2.33 -2.82
CA TYR A 60 -7.92 -2.02 -1.51
C TYR A 60 -9.34 -1.47 -1.60
N LEU A 61 -9.61 -0.56 -2.55
CA LEU A 61 -10.98 -0.06 -2.80
C LEU A 61 -11.92 -1.18 -3.23
N ARG A 62 -11.45 -2.08 -4.09
CA ARG A 62 -12.23 -3.26 -4.53
C ARG A 62 -12.45 -4.23 -3.38
N TYR A 63 -11.41 -4.54 -2.62
CA TYR A 63 -11.47 -5.43 -1.47
C TYR A 63 -12.42 -4.90 -0.38
N GLY A 64 -12.46 -3.59 -0.16
CA GLY A 64 -13.38 -2.91 0.74
C GLY A 64 -14.81 -2.74 0.19
N SER A 65 -15.13 -3.28 -0.98
CA SER A 65 -16.44 -3.15 -1.67
C SER A 65 -16.83 -1.71 -2.01
N LEU A 66 -15.86 -0.79 -2.04
CA LEU A 66 -16.06 0.61 -2.44
C LEU A 66 -16.10 0.78 -3.97
N LEU A 67 -15.46 -0.14 -4.70
CA LEU A 67 -15.48 -0.20 -6.16
C LEU A 67 -16.04 -1.55 -6.64
N ARG A 68 -16.94 -1.53 -7.62
CA ARG A 68 -17.49 -2.77 -8.23
C ARG A 68 -16.63 -3.30 -9.39
N ARG A 69 -15.86 -2.47 -10.04
CA ARG A 69 -14.92 -2.73 -11.15
C ARG A 69 -13.66 -1.90 -10.93
N PRO A 70 -12.48 -2.16 -11.51
CA PRO A 70 -12.15 -3.01 -12.65
C PRO A 70 -11.56 -4.39 -12.30
N LEU A 71 -11.25 -4.70 -11.02
CA LEU A 71 -10.51 -5.91 -10.63
C LEU A 71 -11.46 -7.06 -10.23
N ARG A 72 -11.07 -8.29 -10.58
CA ARG A 72 -11.72 -9.50 -10.04
C ARG A 72 -11.48 -9.58 -8.54
N GLU A 73 -12.45 -10.04 -7.77
CA GLU A 73 -12.36 -10.10 -6.31
C GLU A 73 -11.20 -10.98 -5.82
N ARG A 74 -10.94 -12.10 -6.50
CA ARG A 74 -9.79 -12.98 -6.19
C ARG A 74 -8.46 -12.25 -6.36
N THR A 75 -8.31 -11.50 -7.45
CA THR A 75 -7.09 -10.72 -7.73
C THR A 75 -6.90 -9.61 -6.68
N ALA A 76 -7.97 -8.86 -6.36
CA ALA A 76 -7.92 -7.83 -5.33
C ALA A 76 -7.52 -8.42 -3.97
N ARG A 77 -8.08 -9.57 -3.60
CA ARG A 77 -7.73 -10.29 -2.38
C ARG A 77 -6.24 -10.66 -2.35
N SER A 78 -5.74 -11.29 -3.42
CA SER A 78 -4.33 -11.67 -3.53
C SER A 78 -3.39 -10.46 -3.40
N ILE A 79 -3.70 -9.34 -4.08
CA ILE A 79 -2.91 -8.11 -3.99
C ILE A 79 -2.90 -7.57 -2.55
N VAL A 80 -4.04 -7.55 -1.87
CA VAL A 80 -4.11 -7.06 -0.48
C VAL A 80 -3.25 -7.91 0.45
N TYR A 81 -3.27 -9.25 0.33
CA TYR A 81 -2.44 -10.12 1.16
C TYR A 81 -0.95 -9.94 0.87
N VAL A 82 -0.55 -9.91 -0.41
CA VAL A 82 0.84 -9.71 -0.83
C VAL A 82 1.35 -8.34 -0.40
N SER A 83 0.56 -7.29 -0.60
CA SER A 83 0.95 -5.93 -0.17
C SER A 83 1.02 -5.79 1.35
N THR A 84 0.17 -6.48 2.11
CA THR A 84 0.26 -6.50 3.58
C THR A 84 1.54 -7.17 4.05
N LEU A 85 1.93 -8.30 3.43
CA LEU A 85 3.21 -8.96 3.71
C LEU A 85 4.39 -8.05 3.37
N TRP A 86 4.32 -7.37 2.21
CA TRP A 86 5.35 -6.42 1.81
C TRP A 86 5.46 -5.24 2.79
N LEU A 87 4.33 -4.68 3.24
CA LEU A 87 4.31 -3.62 4.25
C LEU A 87 4.93 -4.09 5.58
N PHE A 88 4.70 -5.33 5.97
CA PHE A 88 5.31 -5.90 7.17
C PHE A 88 6.84 -5.95 7.02
N ILE A 89 7.35 -6.48 5.91
CA ILE A 89 8.79 -6.54 5.63
C ILE A 89 9.37 -5.12 5.57
N ALA A 90 8.71 -4.19 4.88
CA ALA A 90 9.13 -2.79 4.79
C ALA A 90 9.16 -2.11 6.16
N SER A 91 8.19 -2.40 7.04
CA SER A 91 8.15 -1.86 8.41
C SER A 91 9.34 -2.34 9.23
N VAL A 92 9.64 -3.63 9.18
CA VAL A 92 10.81 -4.21 9.87
C VAL A 92 12.10 -3.58 9.34
N PHE A 93 12.25 -3.50 8.02
CA PHE A 93 13.43 -2.92 7.39
C PHE A 93 13.62 -1.45 7.79
N ASN A 94 12.57 -0.64 7.68
CA ASN A 94 12.66 0.80 7.96
C ASN A 94 12.83 1.11 9.44
N LEU A 95 12.30 0.30 10.36
CA LEU A 95 12.44 0.54 11.80
C LEU A 95 13.77 0.06 12.35
N PHE A 96 14.32 -1.05 11.84
CA PHE A 96 15.44 -1.74 12.48
C PHE A 96 16.74 -1.73 11.65
N ILE A 97 16.63 -1.65 10.32
CA ILE A 97 17.80 -1.84 9.43
C ILE A 97 18.27 -0.52 8.82
N THR A 98 17.35 0.38 8.47
CA THR A 98 17.75 1.64 7.83
C THR A 98 18.58 2.53 8.72
N THR A 99 19.56 3.20 8.14
CA THR A 99 20.44 4.19 8.80
C THR A 99 19.91 5.62 8.69
N SER A 100 18.91 5.86 7.83
CA SER A 100 18.30 7.16 7.63
C SER A 100 17.24 7.44 8.71
N ASP A 101 17.43 8.51 9.49
CA ASP A 101 16.47 8.93 10.52
C ASP A 101 15.09 9.26 9.91
N PHE A 102 15.07 9.88 8.73
CA PHE A 102 13.81 10.17 8.04
C PHE A 102 13.06 8.88 7.66
N GLU A 103 13.75 7.90 7.08
CA GLU A 103 13.12 6.61 6.73
C GLU A 103 12.66 5.86 7.96
N ARG A 104 13.44 5.89 9.04
CA ARG A 104 13.09 5.24 10.31
C ARG A 104 11.83 5.84 10.92
N TYR A 105 11.79 7.16 11.12
CA TYR A 105 10.69 7.79 11.85
C TYR A 105 9.48 8.07 10.99
N VAL A 106 9.63 8.46 9.73
CA VAL A 106 8.50 8.81 8.86
C VAL A 106 8.02 7.60 8.08
N THR A 107 8.89 7.00 7.26
CA THR A 107 8.50 5.90 6.37
C THR A 107 8.22 4.61 7.16
N GLY A 108 9.01 4.35 8.22
CA GLY A 108 8.83 3.21 9.11
C GLY A 108 7.49 3.28 9.87
N THR A 109 7.17 4.44 10.45
CA THR A 109 5.89 4.63 11.14
C THR A 109 4.72 4.53 10.17
N LEU A 110 4.82 5.15 8.99
CA LEU A 110 3.76 5.14 7.98
C LEU A 110 3.50 3.72 7.45
N SER A 111 4.55 2.96 7.17
CA SER A 111 4.43 1.56 6.71
C SER A 111 3.86 0.66 7.80
N THR A 112 4.22 0.88 9.07
CA THR A 112 3.68 0.14 10.21
C THR A 112 2.18 0.43 10.39
N VAL A 113 1.77 1.69 10.35
CA VAL A 113 0.35 2.08 10.41
C VAL A 113 -0.43 1.45 9.25
N ALA A 114 0.09 1.55 8.03
CA ALA A 114 -0.53 0.93 6.86
C ALA A 114 -0.64 -0.60 6.99
N CYS A 115 0.38 -1.25 7.54
CA CYS A 115 0.38 -2.69 7.81
C CYS A 115 -0.71 -3.08 8.81
N VAL A 116 -0.80 -2.39 9.95
CA VAL A 116 -1.80 -2.63 10.99
C VAL A 116 -3.22 -2.42 10.44
N LEU A 117 -3.45 -1.33 9.70
CA LEU A 117 -4.75 -1.06 9.07
C LEU A 117 -5.13 -2.15 8.06
N SER A 118 -4.16 -2.64 7.28
CA SER A 118 -4.36 -3.72 6.32
C SER A 118 -4.70 -5.04 7.02
N MET A 119 -4.00 -5.39 8.09
CA MET A 119 -4.30 -6.56 8.91
C MET A 119 -5.71 -6.47 9.54
N CYS A 120 -6.07 -5.31 10.08
CA CYS A 120 -7.41 -5.08 10.62
C CYS A 120 -8.50 -5.22 9.55
N LEU A 121 -8.24 -4.76 8.34
CA LEU A 121 -9.16 -4.88 7.21
C LEU A 121 -9.37 -6.35 6.83
N ILE A 122 -8.28 -7.13 6.71
CA ILE A 122 -8.31 -8.57 6.42
C ILE A 122 -9.10 -9.29 7.50
N TRP A 123 -8.73 -9.10 8.76
CA TRP A 123 -9.36 -9.76 9.90
C TRP A 123 -10.87 -9.48 10.00
N ARG A 124 -11.29 -8.24 9.80
CA ARG A 124 -12.72 -7.88 9.77
C ARG A 124 -13.46 -8.62 8.67
N ARG A 125 -12.88 -8.67 7.47
CA ARG A 125 -13.54 -9.30 6.32
C ARG A 125 -13.65 -10.81 6.48
N ASP A 126 -12.59 -11.46 6.96
CA ASP A 126 -12.59 -12.91 7.18
C ASP A 126 -13.60 -13.31 8.27
N ARG A 127 -13.76 -12.51 9.33
CA ARG A 127 -14.81 -12.71 10.35
C ARG A 127 -16.22 -12.64 9.76
N PHE A 128 -16.47 -11.71 8.83
CA PHE A 128 -17.77 -11.61 8.16
C PHE A 128 -18.07 -12.78 7.23
N GLN A 129 -17.07 -13.42 6.65
CA GLN A 129 -17.23 -14.59 5.78
C GLN A 129 -17.41 -15.90 6.57
N LEU A 130 -16.90 -15.97 7.79
CA LEU A 130 -17.04 -17.15 8.67
C LEU A 130 -18.37 -17.21 9.42
N CYS A 131 -19.23 -16.21 9.31
CA CYS A 131 -20.57 -16.19 9.90
C CYS A 131 -21.66 -16.32 8.82
N PRO A 132 -21.85 -17.49 8.12
CA PRO A 132 -22.89 -17.68 7.14
C PRO A 132 -24.28 -17.90 7.74
N CYS A 133 -24.42 -17.86 9.07
CA CYS A 133 -25.68 -18.04 9.77
C CYS A 133 -26.39 -16.71 10.04
N ARG A 134 -26.87 -16.05 8.97
CA ARG A 134 -28.06 -15.22 9.10
C ARG A 134 -28.68 -14.93 7.73
N ILE A 135 -29.93 -15.39 7.66
CA ILE A 135 -30.93 -15.11 6.64
C ILE A 135 -31.01 -16.19 5.56
N SER A 136 -31.64 -17.32 5.94
CA SER A 136 -32.70 -17.87 5.08
C SER A 136 -33.96 -17.05 5.37
N PRO A 137 -34.42 -16.18 4.48
CA PRO A 137 -35.83 -15.81 4.51
C PRO A 137 -36.56 -16.97 3.84
N HIS A 138 -37.27 -17.74 4.66
CA HIS A 138 -38.43 -18.52 4.19
C HIS A 138 -39.29 -17.63 3.30
N ARG A 139 -39.33 -17.94 2.01
CA ARG A 139 -40.57 -17.98 1.21
C ARG A 139 -40.30 -18.73 -0.09
#